data_1d5a7035073d5f38394a9ec246c96359
#
_entry.id   1d5a7035073d5f38394a9ec246c96359
#
_cell.length_a   1.000
_cell.length_b   1.000
_cell.length_c   1.000
_cell.angle_alpha   90.00
_cell.angle_beta   90.00
_cell.angle_gamma   90.00
#
_symmetry.space_group_name_H-M   'P 1'
#
loop_
_entity.id
_entity.type
_entity.pdbx_description
1 polymer ?
#
loop_
_entity_poly.entity_id
_entity_poly.type
_entity_poly.pdbx_seq_one_letter_code
_entity_poly.pdbx_strand_id
1 'polypeptide(L)'
;MELEWDEAKRLANVQKHGLDFAEVSSLDWDNATFLEDARRKYSEPRFWAFAMKGPWLHVVTFCLRGAKVRVISFRKANDREVKRHGPKAT
;
A
#
# COMPACT_ATOMS: atom_id res chain seq x y z
N MET A 1 9.56 9.60 5.17
CA MET A 1 8.33 9.50 4.34
C MET A 1 7.22 10.27 5.03
N GLU A 2 6.64 11.21 4.35
CA GLU A 2 5.52 11.97 4.91
C GLU A 2 4.21 11.43 4.37
N LEU A 3 3.31 11.03 5.26
CA LEU A 3 2.02 10.42 4.91
C LEU A 3 0.89 11.42 5.12
N GLU A 4 -0.14 11.31 4.28
CA GLU A 4 -1.42 11.95 4.51
C GLU A 4 -2.53 11.00 4.11
N TRP A 5 -3.75 11.26 4.54
CA TRP A 5 -4.92 10.45 4.21
C TRP A 5 -6.22 11.17 4.54
N ASP A 6 -7.31 10.62 4.03
CA ASP A 6 -8.67 10.98 4.43
C ASP A 6 -9.03 10.17 5.67
N GLU A 7 -9.45 10.83 6.74
CA GLU A 7 -9.71 10.17 8.03
C GLU A 7 -10.84 9.15 7.93
N ALA A 8 -11.89 9.42 7.16
CA ALA A 8 -12.97 8.47 6.97
C ALA A 8 -12.48 7.20 6.28
N LYS A 9 -11.57 7.33 5.31
CA LYS A 9 -10.96 6.18 4.63
C LYS A 9 -10.07 5.38 5.57
N ARG A 10 -9.32 6.05 6.44
CA ARG A 10 -8.50 5.37 7.44
C ARG A 10 -9.35 4.50 8.37
N LEU A 11 -10.42 5.07 8.89
CA LEU A 11 -11.33 4.35 9.78
C LEU A 11 -11.99 3.16 9.08
N ALA A 12 -12.46 3.36 7.85
CA ALA A 12 -13.06 2.28 7.06
C ALA A 12 -12.04 1.17 6.78
N ASN A 13 -10.78 1.53 6.53
CA ASN A 13 -9.72 0.56 6.29
C ASN A 13 -9.43 -0.28 7.54
N VAL A 14 -9.40 0.35 8.71
CA VAL A 14 -9.23 -0.37 10.00
C VAL A 14 -10.34 -1.37 10.19
N GLN A 15 -11.60 -0.97 9.94
CA GLN A 15 -12.74 -1.89 10.08
C GLN A 15 -12.68 -3.05 9.10
N LYS A 16 -12.29 -2.78 7.86
CA LYS A 16 -12.29 -3.80 6.80
C LYS A 16 -11.08 -4.73 6.88
N HIS A 17 -9.91 -4.20 7.18
CA HIS A 17 -8.65 -4.93 7.07
C HIS A 17 -7.88 -5.05 8.38
N GLY A 18 -8.29 -4.35 9.43
CA GLY A 18 -7.58 -4.35 10.71
C GLY A 18 -6.24 -3.61 10.67
N LEU A 19 -6.02 -2.78 9.66
CA LEU A 19 -4.75 -2.08 9.45
C LEU A 19 -4.96 -0.58 9.43
N ASP A 20 -4.10 0.15 10.14
CA ASP A 20 -4.13 1.60 10.23
C ASP A 20 -3.14 2.19 9.23
N PHE A 21 -3.55 3.24 8.51
CA PHE A 21 -2.70 3.93 7.55
C PHE A 21 -1.40 4.46 8.18
N ALA A 22 -1.41 4.77 9.46
CA ALA A 22 -0.22 5.22 10.17
C ALA A 22 0.90 4.17 10.16
N GLU A 23 0.57 2.88 10.04
CA GLU A 23 1.54 1.80 10.01
C GLU A 23 2.26 1.66 8.65
N VAL A 24 1.81 2.37 7.64
CA VAL A 24 2.40 2.31 6.29
C VAL A 24 3.88 2.71 6.33
N SER A 25 4.26 3.65 7.20
CA SER A 25 5.65 4.06 7.33
C SER A 25 6.58 2.95 7.84
N SER A 26 6.02 1.91 8.48
CA SER A 26 6.82 0.80 9.04
C SER A 26 7.09 -0.33 8.05
N LEU A 27 6.57 -0.22 6.81
CA LEU A 27 6.82 -1.23 5.79
C LEU A 27 8.27 -1.20 5.31
N ASP A 28 8.73 -2.32 4.78
CA ASP A 28 10.06 -2.42 4.19
C ASP A 28 10.06 -1.77 2.80
N TRP A 29 10.15 -0.45 2.77
CA TRP A 29 10.10 0.34 1.56
C TRP A 29 11.33 0.13 0.66
N ASP A 30 12.47 -0.19 1.24
CA ASP A 30 13.71 -0.39 0.49
C ASP A 30 13.61 -1.57 -0.47
N ASN A 31 12.80 -2.56 -0.13
CA ASN A 31 12.60 -3.76 -0.96
C ASN A 31 11.20 -3.83 -1.57
N ALA A 32 10.48 -2.72 -1.60
CA ALA A 32 9.13 -2.68 -2.14
C ALA A 32 9.12 -2.77 -3.67
N THR A 33 8.08 -3.38 -4.21
CA THR A 33 7.78 -3.38 -5.64
C THR A 33 6.66 -2.37 -5.89
N PHE A 34 6.83 -1.52 -6.90
CA PHE A 34 5.86 -0.48 -7.24
C PHE A 34 5.27 -0.73 -8.62
N LEU A 35 3.96 -0.60 -8.73
CA LEU A 35 3.23 -0.69 -10.00
C LEU A 35 2.25 0.47 -10.10
N GLU A 36 2.07 0.99 -11.31
CA GLU A 36 1.01 1.98 -11.55
C GLU A 36 -0.32 1.24 -11.71
N ASP A 37 -1.37 1.77 -11.08
CA ASP A 37 -2.73 1.24 -11.23
C ASP A 37 -3.36 1.86 -12.48
N ALA A 38 -3.27 1.15 -13.59
CA ALA A 38 -3.78 1.58 -14.89
C ALA A 38 -5.15 0.98 -15.22
N ARG A 39 -5.85 0.37 -14.24
CA ARG A 39 -7.16 -0.25 -14.47
C ARG A 39 -8.23 0.76 -14.85
N ARG A 40 -8.06 2.01 -14.45
CA ARG A 40 -8.96 3.12 -14.75
C ARG A 40 -8.16 4.36 -15.05
N LYS A 41 -8.83 5.30 -15.69
CA LYS A 41 -8.30 6.66 -15.81
C LYS A 41 -8.73 7.44 -14.57
N TYR A 42 -7.79 7.61 -13.64
CA TYR A 42 -8.02 8.40 -12.43
C TYR A 42 -7.70 9.88 -12.69
N SER A 43 -8.28 10.77 -11.89
CA SER A 43 -7.97 12.20 -11.97
C SER A 43 -6.49 12.48 -11.67
N GLU A 44 -5.85 11.62 -10.90
CA GLU A 44 -4.41 11.63 -10.64
C GLU A 44 -3.91 10.19 -10.64
N PRO A 45 -2.63 9.93 -11.01
CA PRO A 45 -2.10 8.57 -11.04
C PRO A 45 -2.14 7.91 -9.66
N ARG A 46 -2.52 6.65 -9.63
CA ARG A 46 -2.50 5.80 -8.44
C ARG A 46 -1.48 4.71 -8.61
N PHE A 47 -0.89 4.31 -7.51
CA PHE A 47 0.15 3.30 -7.48
C PHE A 47 -0.15 2.26 -6.42
N TRP A 48 0.37 1.06 -6.65
CA TRP A 48 0.43 0.01 -5.66
C TRP A 48 1.88 -0.16 -5.22
N ALA A 49 2.09 -0.27 -3.91
CA ALA A 49 3.35 -0.73 -3.35
C ALA A 49 3.11 -2.09 -2.70
N PHE A 50 3.96 -3.06 -3.06
CA PHE A 50 3.97 -4.37 -2.44
C PHE A 50 5.21 -4.42 -1.54
N ALA A 51 4.99 -4.50 -0.23
CA ALA A 51 6.07 -4.42 0.74
C ALA A 51 5.80 -5.30 1.95
N MET A 52 6.86 -5.79 2.56
CA MET A 52 6.76 -6.63 3.75
C MET A 52 6.49 -5.79 4.99
N LYS A 53 5.64 -6.31 5.86
CA LYS A 53 5.45 -5.85 7.23
C LYS A 53 5.62 -7.11 8.10
N GLY A 54 6.77 -7.24 8.75
CA GLY A 54 7.13 -8.49 9.39
C GLY A 54 7.17 -9.63 8.35
N PRO A 55 6.57 -10.79 8.65
CA PRO A 55 6.60 -11.94 7.74
C PRO A 55 5.55 -11.88 6.62
N TRP A 56 4.76 -10.81 6.54
CA TRP A 56 3.61 -10.76 5.64
C TRP A 56 3.72 -9.67 4.59
N LEU A 57 3.46 -10.03 3.33
CA LEU A 57 3.38 -9.05 2.24
C LEU A 57 2.10 -8.25 2.36
N HIS A 58 2.23 -6.95 2.18
CA HIS A 58 1.11 -6.00 2.21
C HIS A 58 1.04 -5.21 0.92
N VAL A 59 -0.13 -4.66 0.64
CA VAL A 59 -0.38 -3.81 -0.52
C VAL A 59 -0.90 -2.47 -0.04
N VAL A 60 -0.22 -1.41 -0.46
CA VAL A 60 -0.66 -0.02 -0.22
C VAL A 60 -1.06 0.58 -1.55
N THR A 61 -2.27 1.12 -1.62
CA THR A 61 -2.70 1.95 -2.75
C THR A 61 -2.50 3.40 -2.35
N PHE A 62 -1.84 4.17 -3.19
CA PHE A 62 -1.53 5.57 -2.86
C PHE A 62 -1.44 6.42 -4.11
N CYS A 63 -1.50 7.74 -3.91
CA CYS A 63 -1.12 8.72 -4.91
C CYS A 63 -0.11 9.68 -4.30
N LEU A 64 0.55 10.47 -5.15
CA LEU A 64 1.56 11.42 -4.70
C LEU A 64 0.96 12.82 -4.66
N ARG A 65 1.18 13.53 -3.57
CA ARG A 65 0.76 14.91 -3.35
C ARG A 65 1.98 15.73 -2.99
N GLY A 66 2.69 16.23 -4.01
CA GLY A 66 3.98 16.87 -3.79
C GLY A 66 4.96 15.86 -3.20
N ALA A 67 5.54 16.19 -2.04
CA ALA A 67 6.46 15.29 -1.33
C ALA A 67 5.74 14.29 -0.43
N LYS A 68 4.40 14.33 -0.36
CA LYS A 68 3.62 13.47 0.52
C LYS A 68 3.07 12.26 -0.22
N VAL A 69 2.98 11.14 0.50
CA VAL A 69 2.31 9.93 0.03
C VAL A 69 0.91 9.93 0.61
N ARG A 70 -0.11 10.06 -0.25
CA ARG A 70 -1.50 10.01 0.18
C ARG A 70 -2.00 8.57 0.12
N VAL A 71 -2.20 7.98 1.29
CA VAL A 71 -2.64 6.59 1.40
C VAL A 71 -4.13 6.49 1.10
N ILE A 72 -4.49 5.56 0.23
CA ILE A 72 -5.88 5.32 -0.18
C ILE A 72 -6.41 4.02 0.43
N SER A 73 -5.60 2.97 0.43
CA SER A 73 -5.95 1.70 1.07
C SER A 73 -4.70 0.97 1.52
N PHE A 74 -4.85 0.11 2.52
CA PHE A 74 -3.76 -0.67 3.09
C PHE A 74 -4.31 -2.02 3.54
N ARG A 75 -3.81 -3.10 2.94
CA ARG A 75 -4.29 -4.44 3.21
C ARG A 75 -3.18 -5.47 3.09
N LYS A 76 -3.42 -6.64 3.63
CA LYS A 76 -2.55 -7.79 3.45
C LYS A 76 -2.69 -8.30 2.02
N ALA A 77 -1.59 -8.74 1.41
CA ALA A 77 -1.61 -9.30 0.06
C ALA A 77 -2.32 -10.67 0.05
N ASN A 78 -3.00 -10.98 -1.05
CA ASN A 78 -3.58 -12.30 -1.26
C ASN A 78 -2.51 -13.27 -1.80
N ASP A 79 -2.87 -14.56 -1.91
CA ASP A 79 -1.91 -15.61 -2.33
C ASP A 79 -1.33 -15.36 -3.73
N ARG A 80 -2.15 -14.87 -4.65
CA ARG A 80 -1.70 -14.56 -6.00
C ARG A 80 -0.67 -13.44 -6.01
N GLU A 81 -0.93 -12.42 -5.20
CA GLU A 81 -0.01 -11.29 -5.05
C GLU A 81 1.30 -11.71 -4.39
N VAL A 82 1.23 -12.57 -3.38
CA VAL A 82 2.42 -13.11 -2.73
C VAL A 82 3.27 -13.89 -3.73
N LYS A 83 2.67 -14.70 -4.59
CA LYS A 83 3.39 -15.47 -5.62
C LYS A 83 4.07 -14.55 -6.63
N ARG A 84 3.40 -13.46 -7.02
CA ARG A 84 3.89 -12.57 -8.06
C ARG A 84 4.89 -11.54 -7.54
N HIS A 85 4.68 -11.01 -6.34
CA HIS A 85 5.42 -9.86 -5.82
C HIS A 85 6.12 -10.09 -4.49
N GLY A 86 5.88 -11.23 -3.85
CA GLY A 86 6.52 -11.54 -2.58
C GLY A 86 7.98 -11.95 -2.71
N PRO A 87 8.70 -12.07 -1.58
CA PRO A 87 10.07 -12.56 -1.58
C PRO A 87 10.13 -13.94 -2.20
N LYS A 88 11.12 -14.16 -3.06
CA LYS A 88 11.31 -15.46 -3.70
C LYS A 88 12.16 -16.34 -2.82
N ALA A 89 11.78 -17.62 -2.73
CA ALA A 89 12.61 -18.61 -2.07
C ALA A 89 13.90 -18.77 -2.86
N THR A 90 15.00 -18.80 -2.14
CA THR A 90 16.32 -19.02 -2.71
C THR A 90 16.69 -20.48 -2.63
#